data_def9ec33a1c7e8c186f425600d876604
#
_entry.id   def9ec33a1c7e8c186f425600d876604
#
_cell.length_a   1.000
_cell.length_b   1.000
_cell.length_c   1.000
_cell.angle_alpha   90.00
_cell.angle_beta   90.00
_cell.angle_gamma   90.00
#
_symmetry.space_group_name_H-M   'P 1'
#
loop_
_entity.id
_entity.type
_entity.pdbx_description
1 polymer ?
#
loop_
_entity_poly.entity_id
_entity_poly.type
_entity_poly.pdbx_seq_one_letter_code
_entity_poly.pdbx_strand_id
1 'polypeptide(L)'
;VDNFSSLGLTAKAKISQTELKLGTLQPKNPVIVTNDGRLLPQTWQGGQITSGEIKDLTLVGGQIEHVKGRNSSNNEQLSIGGANARTANSNKFIYAGGDYKITKDLTAQYYYGNLENFYKQHFLGLVHNWSIGPGVLKSDFRYFNSSDDGRNGDESAYFSNGAYGNSSLGNGKGKVDNNLYSGLFLYTVAGHTFGGGYQVSNGSSDFPWLNQGDGSSNYTITD
;
A
#
# COMPACT_ATOMS: atom_id res chain seq x y z
N VAL A 1 -7.32 -28.55 4.48
CA VAL A 1 -8.23 -27.57 3.83
C VAL A 1 -8.94 -28.31 2.72
N ASP A 2 -10.22 -28.62 2.94
CA ASP A 2 -10.97 -29.53 2.06
C ASP A 2 -11.58 -28.85 0.82
N ASN A 3 -11.45 -27.54 0.71
CA ASN A 3 -11.97 -26.77 -0.43
C ASN A 3 -11.11 -25.53 -0.74
N PHE A 4 -10.56 -25.48 -1.95
CA PHE A 4 -9.85 -24.33 -2.50
C PHE A 4 -10.70 -23.65 -3.59
N SER A 5 -11.84 -23.12 -3.21
CA SER A 5 -12.65 -22.31 -4.12
C SER A 5 -12.92 -20.94 -3.55
N SER A 6 -12.87 -19.94 -4.39
CA SER A 6 -13.23 -18.57 -4.03
C SER A 6 -14.08 -17.95 -5.14
N LEU A 7 -15.32 -17.63 -4.80
CA LEU A 7 -16.18 -16.82 -5.65
C LEU A 7 -16.18 -15.38 -5.14
N GLY A 8 -15.77 -14.46 -5.99
CA GLY A 8 -15.85 -13.02 -5.73
C GLY A 8 -16.76 -12.35 -6.74
N LEU A 9 -17.70 -11.55 -6.29
CA LEU A 9 -18.57 -10.75 -7.14
C LEU A 9 -18.16 -9.29 -7.10
N THR A 10 -18.08 -8.65 -8.27
CA THR A 10 -17.79 -7.23 -8.39
C THR A 10 -18.79 -6.60 -9.34
N ALA A 11 -19.54 -5.62 -8.85
CA ALA A 11 -20.33 -4.73 -9.69
C ALA A 11 -19.44 -3.60 -10.22
N LYS A 12 -19.54 -3.33 -11.51
CA LYS A 12 -18.78 -2.24 -12.16
C LYS A 12 -19.72 -1.31 -12.88
N ALA A 13 -19.54 -0.02 -12.71
CA ALA A 13 -20.23 1.02 -13.46
C ALA A 13 -19.19 2.00 -14.01
N LYS A 14 -19.33 2.36 -15.29
CA LYS A 14 -18.42 3.31 -15.92
C LYS A 14 -19.22 4.42 -16.58
N ILE A 15 -18.89 5.66 -16.28
CA ILE A 15 -19.41 6.87 -16.89
C ILE A 15 -18.22 7.71 -17.33
N SER A 16 -18.14 7.99 -18.65
CA SER A 16 -16.99 8.71 -19.22
C SER A 16 -15.66 8.02 -18.88
N GLN A 17 -14.72 8.72 -18.26
CA GLN A 17 -13.42 8.21 -17.82
C GLN A 17 -13.40 7.85 -16.31
N THR A 18 -14.59 7.69 -15.71
CA THR A 18 -14.72 7.35 -14.28
C THR A 18 -15.36 5.98 -14.13
N GLU A 19 -14.71 5.10 -13.35
CA GLU A 19 -15.17 3.74 -13.06
C GLU A 19 -15.40 3.58 -11.56
N LEU A 20 -16.56 3.02 -11.20
CA LEU A 20 -16.89 2.57 -9.86
C LEU A 20 -16.89 1.04 -9.82
N LYS A 21 -16.23 0.48 -8.81
CA LYS A 21 -16.24 -0.96 -8.48
C LYS A 21 -16.76 -1.16 -7.07
N LEU A 22 -17.71 -2.08 -6.90
CA LEU A 22 -18.28 -2.45 -5.60
C LEU A 22 -18.24 -3.97 -5.44
N GLY A 23 -17.81 -4.44 -4.29
CA GLY A 23 -17.75 -5.86 -3.96
C GLY A 23 -16.33 -6.35 -3.74
N THR A 24 -15.94 -7.42 -4.41
CA THR A 24 -14.59 -8.01 -4.30
C THR A 24 -13.58 -7.23 -5.14
N LEU A 25 -12.53 -6.75 -4.49
CA LEU A 25 -11.50 -5.91 -5.08
C LEU A 25 -10.10 -6.51 -4.92
N GLN A 26 -9.21 -6.15 -5.83
CA GLN A 26 -7.78 -6.41 -5.76
C GLN A 26 -7.03 -5.10 -6.02
N PRO A 27 -7.01 -4.16 -5.06
CA PRO A 27 -6.33 -2.89 -5.22
C PRO A 27 -4.82 -3.08 -5.40
N LYS A 28 -4.23 -2.18 -6.18
CA LYS A 28 -2.78 -2.09 -6.34
C LYS A 28 -2.36 -0.63 -6.42
N ASN A 29 -1.98 -0.08 -5.29
CA ASN A 29 -1.44 1.26 -5.18
C ASN A 29 -0.48 1.33 -3.97
N PRO A 30 0.29 2.41 -3.78
CA PRO A 30 1.34 2.46 -2.75
C PRO A 30 0.89 2.18 -1.32
N VAL A 31 -0.36 2.43 -0.97
CA VAL A 31 -0.87 2.25 0.40
C VAL A 31 -1.68 0.98 0.60
N ILE A 32 -2.05 0.28 -0.48
CA ILE A 32 -2.70 -1.04 -0.42
C ILE A 32 -2.33 -1.87 -1.63
N VAL A 33 -1.74 -3.03 -1.39
CA VAL A 33 -1.34 -3.99 -2.43
C VAL A 33 -1.88 -5.36 -2.07
N THR A 34 -2.56 -5.97 -3.04
CA THR A 34 -3.07 -7.33 -2.90
C THR A 34 -1.91 -8.32 -2.96
N ASN A 35 -1.87 -9.23 -1.98
CA ASN A 35 -0.87 -10.30 -1.98
C ASN A 35 -1.35 -11.46 -2.86
N ASP A 36 -0.63 -11.72 -3.93
CA ASP A 36 -0.92 -12.76 -4.94
C ASP A 36 0.09 -13.91 -4.97
N GLY A 37 0.98 -13.98 -3.98
CA GLY A 37 2.04 -14.99 -3.90
C GLY A 37 1.58 -16.43 -3.65
N ARG A 38 0.30 -16.78 -3.83
CA ARG A 38 -0.26 -18.14 -3.71
C ARG A 38 -1.25 -18.42 -4.83
N LEU A 39 -1.71 -19.68 -4.91
CA LEU A 39 -2.68 -20.13 -5.92
C LEU A 39 -3.97 -19.29 -5.93
N LEU A 40 -4.46 -18.90 -4.76
CA LEU A 40 -5.57 -17.95 -4.63
C LEU A 40 -5.03 -16.65 -4.04
N PRO A 41 -5.22 -15.52 -4.72
CA PRO A 41 -4.78 -14.23 -4.22
C PRO A 41 -5.63 -13.79 -3.03
N GLN A 42 -5.07 -12.90 -2.21
CA GLN A 42 -5.83 -12.13 -1.25
C GLN A 42 -6.87 -11.26 -1.98
N THR A 43 -8.05 -11.13 -1.41
CA THR A 43 -9.08 -10.22 -1.94
C THR A 43 -9.64 -9.35 -0.83
N TRP A 44 -10.23 -8.23 -1.24
CA TRP A 44 -10.78 -7.23 -0.34
C TRP A 44 -12.24 -6.98 -0.67
N GLN A 45 -13.03 -6.67 0.34
CA GLN A 45 -14.43 -6.28 0.17
C GLN A 45 -14.59 -4.79 0.41
N GLY A 46 -15.19 -4.09 -0.54
CA GLY A 46 -15.38 -2.65 -0.43
C GLY A 46 -15.79 -2.00 -1.74
N GLY A 47 -15.43 -0.74 -1.89
CA GLY A 47 -15.68 0.06 -3.09
C GLY A 47 -14.47 0.88 -3.50
N GLN A 48 -14.32 1.07 -4.80
CA GLN A 48 -13.26 1.90 -5.37
C GLN A 48 -13.80 2.70 -6.55
N ILE A 49 -13.41 3.96 -6.61
CA ILE A 49 -13.64 4.85 -7.75
C ILE A 49 -12.29 5.22 -8.37
N THR A 50 -12.22 5.18 -9.68
CA THR A 50 -11.04 5.60 -10.45
C THR A 50 -11.48 6.58 -11.52
N SER A 51 -10.81 7.71 -11.64
CA SER A 51 -11.15 8.76 -12.60
C SER A 51 -9.94 9.20 -13.40
N GLY A 52 -10.12 9.29 -14.73
CA GLY A 52 -9.17 9.84 -15.68
C GLY A 52 -9.74 11.04 -16.45
N GLU A 53 -10.71 11.75 -15.89
CA GLU A 53 -11.39 12.88 -16.56
C GLU A 53 -10.46 14.07 -16.82
N ILE A 54 -9.46 14.26 -15.97
CA ILE A 54 -8.48 15.33 -16.11
C ILE A 54 -7.27 14.78 -16.86
N LYS A 55 -6.86 15.50 -17.91
CA LYS A 55 -5.70 15.13 -18.72
C LYS A 55 -4.45 14.95 -17.85
N ASP A 56 -3.71 13.88 -18.11
CA ASP A 56 -2.47 13.51 -17.43
C ASP A 56 -2.60 13.24 -15.92
N LEU A 57 -3.83 13.21 -15.39
CA LEU A 57 -4.12 12.93 -14.00
C LEU A 57 -5.03 11.71 -13.87
N THR A 58 -4.59 10.72 -13.11
CA THR A 58 -5.42 9.59 -12.69
C THR A 58 -5.67 9.68 -11.20
N LEU A 59 -6.94 9.73 -10.79
CA LEU A 59 -7.35 9.76 -9.39
C LEU A 59 -7.97 8.43 -8.99
N VAL A 60 -7.70 7.99 -7.78
CA VAL A 60 -8.29 6.80 -7.18
C VAL A 60 -8.71 7.09 -5.75
N GLY A 61 -9.82 6.52 -5.35
CA GLY A 61 -10.29 6.56 -3.96
C GLY A 61 -11.07 5.30 -3.65
N GLY A 62 -11.05 4.86 -2.41
CA GLY A 62 -11.76 3.66 -2.01
C GLY A 62 -11.89 3.49 -0.52
N GLN A 63 -12.77 2.56 -0.17
CA GLN A 63 -12.97 2.09 1.19
C GLN A 63 -13.04 0.57 1.20
N ILE A 64 -12.28 -0.04 2.08
CA ILE A 64 -12.22 -1.47 2.31
C ILE A 64 -12.77 -1.76 3.70
N GLU A 65 -13.58 -2.81 3.84
CA GLU A 65 -14.22 -3.19 5.09
C GLU A 65 -13.76 -4.56 5.60
N HIS A 66 -13.47 -5.48 4.68
CA HIS A 66 -13.03 -6.84 5.01
C HIS A 66 -11.94 -7.32 4.08
N VAL A 67 -11.21 -8.32 4.53
CA VAL A 67 -10.19 -9.02 3.78
C VAL A 67 -10.47 -10.52 3.76
N LYS A 68 -10.18 -11.16 2.63
CA LYS A 68 -10.08 -12.61 2.52
C LYS A 68 -8.63 -12.96 2.29
N GLY A 69 -8.02 -13.59 3.29
CA GLY A 69 -6.62 -13.99 3.24
C GLY A 69 -6.37 -15.11 2.21
N ARG A 70 -5.12 -15.27 1.81
CA ARG A 70 -4.69 -16.31 0.85
C ARG A 70 -4.89 -17.76 1.34
N ASN A 71 -5.09 -17.93 2.62
CA ASN A 71 -5.24 -19.22 3.31
C ASN A 71 -6.58 -19.34 4.04
N SER A 72 -7.53 -18.47 3.74
CA SER A 72 -8.85 -18.44 4.36
C SER A 72 -9.96 -18.46 3.31
N SER A 73 -11.05 -19.13 3.63
CA SER A 73 -12.30 -19.06 2.87
C SER A 73 -13.26 -17.98 3.40
N ASN A 74 -12.94 -17.38 4.53
CA ASN A 74 -13.79 -16.43 5.22
C ASN A 74 -13.34 -14.99 4.98
N ASN A 75 -14.30 -14.07 5.01
CA ASN A 75 -14.01 -12.65 5.13
C ASN A 75 -13.66 -12.34 6.58
N GLU A 76 -12.53 -11.71 6.78
CA GLU A 76 -11.98 -11.35 8.08
C GLU A 76 -11.96 -9.83 8.24
N GLN A 77 -11.90 -9.37 9.47
CA GLN A 77 -11.73 -7.96 9.75
C GLN A 77 -10.30 -7.50 9.40
N LEU A 78 -10.16 -6.21 9.14
CA LEU A 78 -8.88 -5.61 8.84
C LEU A 78 -8.03 -5.48 10.11
N SER A 79 -6.74 -5.63 9.96
CA SER A 79 -5.76 -5.35 11.01
C SER A 79 -4.44 -4.90 10.41
N ILE A 80 -3.57 -4.39 11.24
CA ILE A 80 -2.18 -4.14 10.85
C ILE A 80 -1.44 -5.48 10.71
N GLY A 81 -0.53 -5.58 9.74
CA GLY A 81 0.29 -6.77 9.56
C GLY A 81 1.04 -7.15 10.84
N GLY A 82 0.98 -8.42 11.22
CA GLY A 82 1.58 -8.93 12.44
C GLY A 82 0.72 -8.85 13.69
N ALA A 83 -0.38 -8.11 13.69
CA ALA A 83 -1.32 -8.07 14.81
C ALA A 83 -2.30 -9.24 14.80
N ASN A 84 -2.88 -9.55 15.96
CA ASN A 84 -3.95 -10.52 16.05
C ASN A 84 -5.29 -9.89 15.68
N ALA A 85 -5.78 -10.15 14.48
CA ALA A 85 -7.03 -9.59 13.98
C ALA A 85 -8.28 -9.98 14.81
N ARG A 86 -8.22 -10.98 15.68
CA ARG A 86 -9.32 -11.33 16.55
C ARG A 86 -9.48 -10.36 17.73
N THR A 87 -8.38 -9.78 18.19
CA THR A 87 -8.34 -8.90 19.37
C THR A 87 -8.09 -7.45 19.00
N ALA A 88 -7.41 -7.20 17.88
CA ALA A 88 -7.06 -5.86 17.39
C ALA A 88 -7.44 -5.77 15.91
N ASN A 89 -8.60 -5.20 15.62
CA ASN A 89 -9.14 -5.14 14.27
C ASN A 89 -9.90 -3.84 14.01
N SER A 90 -10.10 -3.59 12.72
CA SER A 90 -10.91 -2.50 12.18
C SER A 90 -11.76 -3.04 11.03
N ASN A 91 -12.84 -2.36 10.70
CA ASN A 91 -13.65 -2.63 9.51
C ASN A 91 -13.61 -1.48 8.52
N LYS A 92 -12.58 -0.64 8.60
CA LYS A 92 -12.48 0.53 7.74
C LYS A 92 -11.04 0.88 7.40
N PHE A 93 -10.73 0.76 6.12
CA PHE A 93 -9.53 1.32 5.51
C PHE A 93 -9.94 2.23 4.37
N ILE A 94 -9.55 3.50 4.45
CA ILE A 94 -9.82 4.50 3.42
C ILE A 94 -8.50 4.81 2.71
N TYR A 95 -8.55 4.93 1.40
CA TYR A 95 -7.43 5.40 0.61
C TYR A 95 -7.89 6.36 -0.49
N ALA A 96 -7.02 7.30 -0.80
CA ALA A 96 -7.20 8.22 -1.91
C ALA A 96 -5.83 8.67 -2.42
N GLY A 97 -5.74 8.93 -3.71
CA GLY A 97 -4.51 9.41 -4.28
C GLY A 97 -4.58 9.55 -5.79
N GLY A 98 -3.43 9.78 -6.39
CA GLY A 98 -3.36 9.93 -7.83
C GLY A 98 -1.94 9.98 -8.36
N ASP A 99 -1.87 9.83 -9.68
CA ASP A 99 -0.67 9.94 -10.49
C ASP A 99 -0.84 11.12 -11.45
N TYR A 100 0.13 12.01 -11.47
CA TYR A 100 0.13 13.17 -12.35
C TYR A 100 1.39 13.21 -13.21
N LYS A 101 1.18 13.18 -14.53
CA LYS A 101 2.27 13.39 -15.50
C LYS A 101 2.53 14.89 -15.63
N ILE A 102 3.54 15.38 -14.93
CA ILE A 102 3.95 16.80 -15.00
C ILE A 102 4.50 17.11 -16.39
N THR A 103 5.33 16.19 -16.92
CA THR A 103 5.80 16.18 -18.30
C THR A 103 5.72 14.75 -18.84
N LYS A 104 6.04 14.55 -20.12
CA LYS A 104 6.14 13.19 -20.70
C LYS A 104 7.16 12.30 -19.97
N ASP A 105 8.15 12.90 -19.32
CA ASP A 105 9.27 12.20 -18.68
C ASP A 105 9.23 12.27 -17.15
N LEU A 106 8.34 13.07 -16.56
CA LEU A 106 8.24 13.28 -15.12
C LEU A 106 6.83 13.00 -14.61
N THR A 107 6.71 12.04 -13.71
CA THR A 107 5.46 11.68 -13.04
C THR A 107 5.59 11.88 -11.53
N ALA A 108 4.62 12.56 -10.94
CA ALA A 108 4.48 12.67 -9.48
C ALA A 108 3.30 11.83 -9.01
N GLN A 109 3.43 11.25 -7.82
CA GLN A 109 2.40 10.42 -7.19
C GLN A 109 2.17 10.90 -5.76
N TYR A 110 0.91 10.92 -5.36
CA TYR A 110 0.52 11.08 -3.96
C TYR A 110 -0.60 10.12 -3.62
N TYR A 111 -0.45 9.41 -2.49
CA TYR A 111 -1.47 8.52 -1.95
C TYR A 111 -1.57 8.69 -0.44
N TYR A 112 -2.79 8.58 0.06
CA TYR A 112 -3.11 8.55 1.47
C TYR A 112 -3.84 7.26 1.79
N GLY A 113 -3.50 6.63 2.91
CA GLY A 113 -4.19 5.47 3.46
C GLY A 113 -4.42 5.65 4.95
N ASN A 114 -5.58 5.23 5.44
CA ASN A 114 -5.90 5.22 6.85
C ASN A 114 -6.59 3.91 7.23
N LEU A 115 -5.94 3.12 8.04
CA LEU A 115 -6.55 2.01 8.76
C LEU A 115 -7.06 2.55 10.09
N GLU A 116 -8.38 2.71 10.20
CA GLU A 116 -9.03 3.30 11.37
C GLU A 116 -8.58 2.63 12.67
N ASN A 117 -8.21 3.44 13.67
CA ASN A 117 -7.64 3.04 14.95
C ASN A 117 -6.25 2.41 14.93
N PHE A 118 -5.58 2.33 13.78
CA PHE A 118 -4.24 1.78 13.68
C PHE A 118 -3.21 2.77 13.17
N TYR A 119 -3.34 3.24 11.93
CA TYR A 119 -2.35 4.15 11.36
C TYR A 119 -2.90 5.00 10.21
N LYS A 120 -2.21 6.09 9.96
CA LYS A 120 -2.30 6.93 8.76
C LYS A 120 -0.99 6.82 8.00
N GLN A 121 -1.09 6.80 6.69
CA GLN A 121 0.08 6.72 5.82
C GLN A 121 -0.04 7.68 4.65
N HIS A 122 1.00 8.46 4.42
CA HIS A 122 1.17 9.31 3.25
C HIS A 122 2.28 8.75 2.38
N PHE A 123 2.08 8.74 1.09
CA PHE A 123 3.07 8.35 0.09
C PHE A 123 3.29 9.49 -0.90
N LEU A 124 4.55 9.81 -1.15
CA LEU A 124 5.00 10.70 -2.22
C LEU A 124 5.96 9.95 -3.12
N GLY A 125 5.71 9.97 -4.42
CA GLY A 125 6.57 9.35 -5.42
C GLY A 125 6.92 10.33 -6.52
N LEU A 126 8.14 10.21 -7.06
CA LEU A 126 8.61 10.98 -8.19
C LEU A 126 9.44 10.09 -9.10
N VAL A 127 9.01 9.94 -10.35
CA VAL A 127 9.71 9.16 -11.36
C VAL A 127 10.11 10.06 -12.51
N HIS A 128 11.39 10.08 -12.84
CA HIS A 128 11.93 10.87 -13.93
C HIS A 128 12.80 10.02 -14.87
N ASN A 129 12.56 10.18 -16.17
CA ASN A 129 13.36 9.56 -17.22
C ASN A 129 14.22 10.63 -17.91
N TRP A 130 15.54 10.44 -17.88
CA TRP A 130 16.53 11.33 -18.50
C TRP A 130 17.11 10.68 -19.71
N SER A 131 17.09 11.36 -20.86
CA SER A 131 17.92 10.94 -22.00
C SER A 131 19.34 11.45 -21.78
N ILE A 132 20.27 10.54 -21.50
CA ILE A 132 21.68 10.86 -21.22
C ILE A 132 22.57 10.06 -22.19
N GLY A 133 23.22 10.77 -23.11
CA GLY A 133 24.04 10.15 -24.14
C GLY A 133 23.21 9.13 -24.96
N PRO A 134 23.70 7.90 -25.16
CA PRO A 134 22.99 6.85 -25.91
C PRO A 134 21.93 6.12 -25.11
N GLY A 135 21.74 6.44 -23.84
CA GLY A 135 20.87 5.72 -22.93
C GLY A 135 19.84 6.60 -22.21
N VAL A 136 19.07 5.95 -21.34
CA VAL A 136 18.06 6.60 -20.50
C VAL A 136 18.31 6.26 -19.03
N LEU A 137 18.40 7.27 -18.19
CA LEU A 137 18.44 7.15 -16.73
C LEU A 137 17.03 7.32 -16.16
N LYS A 138 16.50 6.28 -15.53
CA LYS A 138 15.30 6.34 -14.71
C LYS A 138 15.70 6.61 -13.27
N SER A 139 15.14 7.68 -12.70
CA SER A 139 15.26 8.01 -11.28
C SER A 139 13.89 7.84 -10.62
N ASP A 140 13.81 7.05 -9.57
CA ASP A 140 12.58 6.72 -8.84
C ASP A 140 12.79 7.04 -7.36
N PHE A 141 12.12 8.10 -6.88
CA PHE A 141 12.16 8.52 -5.48
C PHE A 141 10.81 8.23 -4.82
N ARG A 142 10.85 7.64 -3.62
CA ARG A 142 9.67 7.30 -2.85
C ARG A 142 9.84 7.69 -1.39
N TYR A 143 8.76 8.22 -0.83
CA TYR A 143 8.70 8.57 0.57
C TYR A 143 7.38 8.13 1.18
N PHE A 144 7.46 7.39 2.27
CA PHE A 144 6.31 7.02 3.10
C PHE A 144 6.46 7.66 4.48
N ASN A 145 5.43 8.33 4.94
CA ASN A 145 5.27 8.77 6.31
C ASN A 145 4.09 8.03 6.93
N SER A 146 4.32 7.33 8.01
CA SER A 146 3.30 6.55 8.72
C SER A 146 3.26 6.98 10.18
N SER A 147 2.07 7.26 10.68
CA SER A 147 1.82 7.69 12.06
C SER A 147 0.65 6.93 12.67
N ASP A 148 0.56 6.94 13.98
CA ASP A 148 -0.54 6.30 14.70
C ASP A 148 -1.89 6.98 14.47
N ASP A 149 -2.97 6.24 14.71
CA ASP A 149 -4.35 6.72 14.62
C ASP A 149 -5.22 6.13 15.72
N GLY A 150 -6.00 6.97 16.39
CA GLY A 150 -7.02 6.59 17.36
C GLY A 150 -6.51 5.69 18.48
N ARG A 151 -7.18 4.54 18.68
CA ARG A 151 -6.91 3.61 19.80
C ARG A 151 -5.49 3.09 19.85
N ASN A 152 -4.81 2.98 18.72
CA ASN A 152 -3.40 2.60 18.68
C ASN A 152 -2.51 3.57 19.47
N GLY A 153 -2.78 4.87 19.36
CA GLY A 153 -2.04 5.90 20.10
C GLY A 153 -2.28 5.87 21.61
N ASP A 154 -3.47 5.45 22.03
CA ASP A 154 -3.95 5.57 23.40
C ASP A 154 -3.85 4.28 24.22
N GLU A 155 -3.97 3.12 23.59
CA GLU A 155 -4.04 1.81 24.23
C GLU A 155 -2.87 0.91 23.83
N SER A 156 -1.82 0.85 24.64
CA SER A 156 -0.64 0.01 24.39
C SER A 156 -0.97 -1.49 24.24
N ALA A 157 -2.00 -1.97 24.95
CA ALA A 157 -2.44 -3.36 24.89
C ALA A 157 -3.13 -3.73 23.56
N TYR A 158 -3.51 -2.75 22.76
CA TYR A 158 -4.14 -2.96 21.46
C TYR A 158 -3.24 -3.71 20.47
N PHE A 159 -1.94 -3.63 20.68
CA PHE A 159 -0.91 -4.34 19.91
C PHE A 159 -0.16 -5.41 20.71
N SER A 160 -0.79 -6.03 21.68
CA SER A 160 -0.13 -6.97 22.59
C SER A 160 0.62 -8.11 21.90
N ASN A 161 0.28 -8.43 20.66
CA ASN A 161 0.93 -9.48 19.86
C ASN A 161 1.57 -8.92 18.57
N GLY A 162 1.69 -7.60 18.46
CA GLY A 162 2.10 -6.97 17.23
C GLY A 162 3.60 -6.93 17.01
N ALA A 163 4.00 -6.92 15.76
CA ALA A 163 5.36 -6.58 15.34
C ALA A 163 5.67 -5.09 15.58
N TYR A 164 4.64 -4.28 15.79
CA TYR A 164 4.74 -2.83 15.97
C TYR A 164 4.86 -2.46 17.43
N GLY A 165 5.76 -1.56 17.70
CA GLY A 165 6.03 -1.13 19.06
C GLY A 165 6.55 -2.25 19.93
N ASN A 166 7.22 -3.22 19.32
CA ASN A 166 7.85 -4.29 20.05
C ASN A 166 9.04 -3.78 20.87
N SER A 167 9.50 -4.60 21.80
CA SER A 167 10.61 -4.27 22.66
C SER A 167 11.94 -4.05 21.92
N SER A 168 12.09 -4.53 20.69
CA SER A 168 13.33 -4.37 19.92
C SER A 168 13.56 -2.93 19.48
N LEU A 169 12.49 -2.17 19.29
CA LEU A 169 12.57 -0.75 18.98
C LEU A 169 12.44 0.18 20.19
N GLY A 170 12.24 -0.38 21.37
CA GLY A 170 12.25 0.35 22.63
C GLY A 170 11.01 1.17 22.96
N ASN A 171 9.98 1.21 22.09
CA ASN A 171 8.80 2.00 22.39
C ASN A 171 7.69 1.23 23.13
N GLY A 172 7.58 -0.07 22.96
CA GLY A 172 6.67 -0.95 23.70
C GLY A 172 5.19 -0.56 23.73
N LYS A 173 4.79 0.46 22.98
CA LYS A 173 3.47 1.09 23.08
C LYS A 173 2.54 0.80 21.90
N GLY A 174 3.02 0.08 20.89
CA GLY A 174 2.23 -0.24 19.72
C GLY A 174 1.88 0.94 18.80
N LYS A 175 2.53 2.09 18.98
CA LYS A 175 2.34 3.26 18.12
C LYS A 175 3.07 3.09 16.80
N VAL A 176 2.38 3.37 15.71
CA VAL A 176 3.02 3.49 14.41
C VAL A 176 3.72 4.83 14.30
N ASP A 177 5.01 4.79 14.00
CA ASP A 177 5.87 5.96 13.75
C ASP A 177 7.02 5.52 12.86
N ASN A 178 6.87 5.73 11.55
CA ASN A 178 7.85 5.28 10.57
C ASN A 178 7.96 6.26 9.40
N ASN A 179 9.18 6.50 8.98
CA ASN A 179 9.50 7.19 7.74
C ASN A 179 10.37 6.29 6.88
N LEU A 180 9.94 6.03 5.66
CA LEU A 180 10.67 5.24 4.68
C LEU A 180 11.03 6.12 3.48
N TYR A 181 12.31 6.20 3.18
CA TYR A 181 12.84 6.92 2.02
C TYR A 181 13.52 5.93 1.10
N SER A 182 13.26 5.99 -0.20
CA SER A 182 14.00 5.21 -1.17
C SER A 182 14.31 5.99 -2.43
N GLY A 183 15.45 5.68 -3.03
CA GLY A 183 15.89 6.18 -4.33
C GLY A 183 16.47 5.04 -5.13
N LEU A 184 15.97 4.86 -6.36
CA LEU A 184 16.44 3.85 -7.30
C LEU A 184 16.83 4.54 -8.62
N PHE A 185 18.02 4.19 -9.13
CA PHE A 185 18.55 4.71 -10.37
C PHE A 185 18.84 3.55 -11.31
N LEU A 186 18.27 3.58 -12.50
CA LEU A 186 18.43 2.56 -13.54
C LEU A 186 18.86 3.23 -14.84
N TYR A 187 20.08 2.93 -15.30
CA TYR A 187 20.56 3.40 -16.59
C TYR A 187 20.49 2.28 -17.62
N THR A 188 19.74 2.49 -18.69
CA THR A 188 19.54 1.53 -19.77
C THR A 188 20.19 2.03 -21.03
N VAL A 189 21.09 1.24 -21.60
CA VAL A 189 21.82 1.54 -22.84
C VAL A 189 22.10 0.24 -23.60
N ALA A 190 21.85 0.21 -24.90
CA ALA A 190 22.13 -0.92 -25.80
C ALA A 190 21.58 -2.27 -25.28
N GLY A 191 20.36 -2.27 -24.70
CA GLY A 191 19.72 -3.47 -24.17
C GLY A 191 20.24 -3.92 -22.78
N HIS A 192 21.18 -3.20 -22.19
CA HIS A 192 21.70 -3.46 -20.84
C HIS A 192 21.16 -2.43 -19.85
N THR A 193 20.81 -2.88 -18.64
CA THR A 193 20.40 -2.01 -17.55
C THR A 193 21.34 -2.16 -16.36
N PHE A 194 21.87 -1.03 -15.92
CA PHE A 194 22.73 -0.93 -14.73
C PHE A 194 21.98 -0.09 -13.70
N GLY A 195 21.98 -0.54 -12.46
CA GLY A 195 21.23 0.19 -11.44
C GLY A 195 21.80 0.07 -10.06
N GLY A 196 21.36 0.99 -9.22
CA GLY A 196 21.64 1.02 -7.81
C GLY A 196 20.55 1.77 -7.08
N GLY A 197 20.27 1.35 -5.85
CA GLY A 197 19.26 1.98 -5.01
C GLY A 197 19.70 2.05 -3.57
N TYR A 198 19.03 2.93 -2.85
CA TYR A 198 19.23 3.13 -1.43
C TYR A 198 17.90 3.32 -0.73
N GLN A 199 17.71 2.66 0.39
CA GLN A 199 16.51 2.76 1.21
C GLN A 199 16.88 2.96 2.67
N VAL A 200 16.17 3.86 3.33
CA VAL A 200 16.28 4.13 4.75
C VAL A 200 14.91 4.09 5.39
N SER A 201 14.79 3.32 6.45
CA SER A 201 13.63 3.32 7.34
C SER A 201 14.07 3.85 8.70
N ASN A 202 13.36 4.82 9.23
CA ASN A 202 13.58 5.35 10.57
C ASN A 202 12.25 5.64 11.28
N GLY A 203 12.32 5.83 12.59
CA GLY A 203 11.17 5.98 13.46
C GLY A 203 11.21 4.98 14.60
N SER A 204 10.16 4.96 15.40
CA SER A 204 10.07 4.08 16.59
C SER A 204 9.26 2.80 16.31
N SER A 205 8.78 2.58 15.11
CA SER A 205 8.08 1.36 14.68
C SER A 205 8.56 0.86 13.33
N ASP A 206 8.17 -0.36 12.98
CA ASP A 206 8.33 -0.91 11.64
C ASP A 206 7.38 -0.22 10.64
N PHE A 207 7.63 -0.45 9.36
CA PHE A 207 6.75 0.01 8.29
C PHE A 207 5.41 -0.74 8.34
N PRO A 208 4.25 -0.04 8.37
CA PRO A 208 2.94 -0.67 8.52
C PRO A 208 2.36 -1.14 7.18
N TRP A 209 1.65 -2.26 7.22
CA TRP A 209 0.83 -2.74 6.10
C TRP A 209 -0.45 -3.42 6.60
N LEU A 210 -1.42 -3.56 5.69
CA LEU A 210 -2.70 -4.21 5.98
C LEU A 210 -2.58 -5.73 6.03
N ASN A 211 -3.02 -6.34 7.11
CA ASN A 211 -3.13 -7.78 7.29
C ASN A 211 -1.95 -8.56 6.70
N GLN A 212 -2.22 -9.47 5.76
CA GLN A 212 -1.23 -10.23 5.00
C GLN A 212 -0.95 -9.62 3.62
N GLY A 213 -1.33 -8.36 3.42
CA GLY A 213 -1.09 -7.63 2.18
C GLY A 213 0.41 -7.50 1.88
N ASP A 214 0.71 -7.29 0.63
CA ASP A 214 2.08 -7.13 0.13
C ASP A 214 2.45 -5.64 0.03
N GLY A 215 2.06 -4.88 1.05
CA GLY A 215 2.10 -3.41 1.02
C GLY A 215 3.47 -2.79 0.86
N SER A 216 4.52 -3.50 1.27
CA SER A 216 5.89 -3.01 1.12
C SER A 216 6.56 -3.49 -0.16
N SER A 217 6.35 -4.74 -0.57
CA SER A 217 7.15 -5.40 -1.58
C SER A 217 7.10 -4.74 -2.96
N ASN A 218 5.97 -4.22 -3.39
CA ASN A 218 5.85 -3.61 -4.72
C ASN A 218 6.23 -2.13 -4.79
N TYR A 219 6.47 -1.48 -3.64
CA TYR A 219 6.73 -0.04 -3.58
C TYR A 219 7.97 0.35 -2.79
N THR A 220 8.67 -0.61 -2.26
CA THR A 220 10.00 -0.45 -1.67
C THR A 220 11.06 -1.04 -2.60
N ILE A 221 12.31 -0.70 -2.40
CA ILE A 221 13.41 -1.20 -3.24
C ILE A 221 14.06 -2.49 -2.71
N THR A 222 13.50 -3.07 -1.67
CA THR A 222 14.04 -4.25 -0.98
C THR A 222 13.26 -5.53 -1.29
N ASP A 223 12.74 -5.66 -2.49
CA ASP A 223 12.08 -6.89 -2.97
C ASP A 223 13.08 -7.90 -3.53
#